data_cb255f4435bcc4327747260f5f09b9c9
#
_entry.id   cb255f4435bcc4327747260f5f09b9c9
#
_cell.length_a   1.000
_cell.length_b   1.000
_cell.length_c   1.000
_cell.angle_alpha   90.00
_cell.angle_beta   90.00
_cell.angle_gamma   90.00
#
_symmetry.space_group_name_H-M   'P 1'
#
loop_
_entity.id
_entity.type
_entity.pdbx_description
1 polymer ?
#
loop_
_entity_poly.entity_id
_entity_poly.type
_entity_poly.pdbx_seq_one_letter_code
_entity_poly.pdbx_strand_id
1 'polypeptide(L)'
;MAACGRSVGRPGLDLWTLQLAPKFNGYFADVLAHWQQLQPHLPVRWTDLPWGAVERKLLAAVFARTAPDVVNLNPPFAANLASKGGLTDLTPLLPEGTAERYLPAVWEACRDADAGQIAVPWYLTVRLSLVNRQLLQAADLEAPPQRWSEVPAFARRIRERTGRYGLFVTAVPDDSAELLESLVQMGVKLLDSRRRAAFATAAGRQAFHFWTELYREGLLPREVVSQGQRRAIELFQSGDLALAATGAELLRSIQTNAPGVAAVTEAHPPVTGADLRANVALMTLAVPRQSSRPREALDLALYLTNAEHQARFATEARVLPSSRGALQQMRRALVAEQATGSSEQQLRQARLLSVEILDRADVLVPALPGVKRLQTIIYTQLQRSMLGLVDSDQALQQAASDWNRYAASRWP
;
A
#
# COMPACT_ATOMS: atom_id res chain seq x y z
N MET A 1 -42.48 20.97 -29.29
CA MET A 1 -41.02 21.14 -29.50
C MET A 1 -40.37 21.18 -28.13
N ALA A 2 -39.84 20.08 -27.66
CA ALA A 2 -39.10 20.01 -26.39
C ALA A 2 -37.63 20.29 -26.70
N ALA A 3 -37.10 21.41 -26.23
CA ALA A 3 -35.69 21.75 -26.33
C ALA A 3 -34.89 20.80 -25.43
N CYS A 4 -34.14 19.87 -26.02
CA CYS A 4 -33.10 19.15 -25.35
C CYS A 4 -32.02 20.14 -24.88
N GLY A 5 -32.08 20.53 -23.61
CA GLY A 5 -31.01 21.29 -22.97
C GLY A 5 -29.74 20.46 -23.00
N ARG A 6 -28.78 20.78 -23.88
CA ARG A 6 -27.40 20.38 -23.77
C ARG A 6 -26.92 20.87 -22.41
N SER A 7 -26.61 19.95 -21.53
CA SER A 7 -25.87 20.29 -20.31
C SER A 7 -24.57 20.96 -20.75
N VAL A 8 -24.46 22.25 -20.50
CA VAL A 8 -23.20 22.98 -20.66
C VAL A 8 -22.20 22.31 -19.78
N GLY A 9 -21.27 21.54 -20.38
CA GLY A 9 -20.23 20.84 -19.64
C GLY A 9 -19.51 21.84 -18.74
N ARG A 10 -19.27 21.46 -17.49
CA ARG A 10 -18.52 22.28 -16.53
C ARG A 10 -17.17 22.65 -17.15
N PRO A 11 -16.76 23.93 -17.11
CA PRO A 11 -15.45 24.30 -17.61
C PRO A 11 -14.36 23.65 -16.73
N GLY A 12 -13.38 22.97 -17.38
CA GLY A 12 -12.24 22.38 -16.70
C GLY A 12 -12.40 20.92 -16.28
N LEU A 13 -11.46 20.43 -15.48
CA LEU A 13 -11.39 19.07 -14.96
C LEU A 13 -11.54 19.05 -13.43
N ASP A 14 -12.14 18.01 -12.91
CA ASP A 14 -12.22 17.72 -11.47
C ASP A 14 -11.19 16.65 -11.10
N LEU A 15 -10.28 16.98 -10.18
CA LEU A 15 -9.29 16.07 -9.61
C LEU A 15 -9.64 15.77 -8.16
N TRP A 16 -9.82 14.49 -7.82
CA TRP A 16 -9.99 14.06 -6.44
C TRP A 16 -8.77 13.30 -5.93
N THR A 17 -8.28 13.69 -4.74
CA THR A 17 -7.17 13.02 -4.05
C THR A 17 -7.57 12.56 -2.65
N LEU A 18 -6.68 11.82 -1.97
CA LEU A 18 -6.96 11.16 -0.71
C LEU A 18 -6.01 11.63 0.39
N GLN A 19 -6.52 12.42 1.33
CA GLN A 19 -5.87 12.87 2.57
C GLN A 19 -4.48 13.53 2.34
N LEU A 20 -4.40 14.34 1.28
CA LEU A 20 -3.20 15.13 0.96
C LEU A 20 -3.29 16.56 1.50
N ALA A 21 -4.50 17.12 1.64
CA ALA A 21 -4.71 18.40 2.30
C ALA A 21 -4.69 18.25 3.83
N PRO A 22 -4.27 19.27 4.59
CA PRO A 22 -3.70 20.55 4.11
C PRO A 22 -2.20 20.48 3.80
N LYS A 23 -1.54 19.35 4.08
CA LYS A 23 -0.08 19.19 4.05
C LYS A 23 0.53 19.51 2.69
N PHE A 24 -0.15 19.17 1.60
CA PHE A 24 0.36 19.33 0.23
C PHE A 24 -0.38 20.41 -0.56
N ASN A 25 -1.07 21.35 0.13
CA ASN A 25 -1.77 22.46 -0.55
C ASN A 25 -0.82 23.29 -1.42
N GLY A 26 0.40 23.58 -0.96
CA GLY A 26 1.41 24.30 -1.73
C GLY A 26 1.80 23.58 -3.00
N TYR A 27 2.09 22.29 -2.91
CA TYR A 27 2.42 21.46 -4.09
C TYR A 27 1.31 21.51 -5.14
N PHE A 28 0.04 21.28 -4.72
CA PHE A 28 -1.08 21.29 -5.67
C PHE A 28 -1.37 22.68 -6.22
N ALA A 29 -1.22 23.74 -5.42
CA ALA A 29 -1.36 25.10 -5.92
C ALA A 29 -0.37 25.39 -7.05
N ASP A 30 0.90 25.06 -6.87
CA ASP A 30 1.95 25.31 -7.85
C ASP A 30 1.80 24.43 -9.11
N VAL A 31 1.60 23.13 -8.94
CA VAL A 31 1.52 22.21 -10.08
C VAL A 31 0.27 22.48 -10.93
N LEU A 32 -0.85 22.82 -10.30
CA LEU A 32 -2.08 23.15 -11.04
C LEU A 32 -2.03 24.55 -11.65
N ALA A 33 -1.33 25.51 -11.04
CA ALA A 33 -1.05 26.81 -11.68
C ALA A 33 -0.19 26.65 -12.93
N HIS A 34 0.84 25.77 -12.89
CA HIS A 34 1.64 25.48 -14.09
C HIS A 34 0.81 24.74 -15.17
N TRP A 35 -0.03 23.77 -14.77
CA TRP A 35 -0.99 23.17 -15.71
C TRP A 35 -1.87 24.21 -16.39
N GLN A 36 -2.39 25.17 -15.62
CA GLN A 36 -3.25 26.24 -16.16
C GLN A 36 -2.53 27.13 -17.18
N GLN A 37 -1.20 27.31 -17.05
CA GLN A 37 -0.40 28.02 -18.05
C GLN A 37 -0.24 27.19 -19.34
N LEU A 38 -0.05 25.87 -19.22
CA LEU A 38 0.06 24.96 -20.36
C LEU A 38 -1.29 24.73 -21.07
N GLN A 39 -2.38 24.71 -20.29
CA GLN A 39 -3.74 24.42 -20.75
C GLN A 39 -4.73 25.50 -20.26
N PRO A 40 -4.68 26.74 -20.81
CA PRO A 40 -5.48 27.88 -20.33
C PRO A 40 -6.99 27.64 -20.34
N HIS A 41 -7.46 26.78 -21.25
CA HIS A 41 -8.88 26.47 -21.44
C HIS A 41 -9.36 25.31 -20.59
N LEU A 42 -8.46 24.70 -19.78
CA LEU A 42 -8.72 23.49 -19.01
C LEU A 42 -8.31 23.64 -17.54
N PRO A 43 -8.95 24.55 -16.78
CA PRO A 43 -8.67 24.71 -15.34
C PRO A 43 -8.97 23.42 -14.59
N VAL A 44 -8.22 23.16 -13.52
CA VAL A 44 -8.41 21.99 -12.67
C VAL A 44 -8.94 22.40 -11.30
N ARG A 45 -10.08 21.82 -10.91
CA ARG A 45 -10.59 21.93 -9.55
C ARG A 45 -10.13 20.73 -8.73
N TRP A 46 -9.30 21.00 -7.74
CA TRP A 46 -8.80 19.97 -6.81
C TRP A 46 -9.73 19.84 -5.60
N THR A 47 -10.08 18.61 -5.26
CA THR A 47 -10.84 18.24 -4.06
C THR A 47 -10.12 17.08 -3.36
N ASP A 48 -9.81 17.25 -2.08
CA ASP A 48 -9.21 16.21 -1.27
C ASP A 48 -10.24 15.55 -0.35
N LEU A 49 -10.19 14.24 -0.23
CA LEU A 49 -11.15 13.43 0.53
C LEU A 49 -10.45 12.61 1.62
N PRO A 50 -11.09 12.44 2.80
CA PRO A 50 -10.60 11.48 3.80
C PRO A 50 -10.69 10.05 3.28
N TRP A 51 -9.72 9.20 3.64
CA TRP A 51 -9.68 7.78 3.26
C TRP A 51 -11.00 7.04 3.53
N GLY A 52 -11.58 7.19 4.71
CA GLY A 52 -12.83 6.52 5.08
C GLY A 52 -14.07 6.99 4.33
N ALA A 53 -13.99 8.07 3.52
CA ALA A 53 -15.12 8.64 2.81
C ALA A 53 -15.09 8.38 1.30
N VAL A 54 -13.91 8.12 0.72
CA VAL A 54 -13.73 8.10 -0.74
C VAL A 54 -14.58 7.06 -1.44
N GLU A 55 -14.59 5.81 -0.97
CA GLU A 55 -15.34 4.74 -1.64
C GLU A 55 -16.83 5.07 -1.70
N ARG A 56 -17.41 5.48 -0.58
CA ARG A 56 -18.83 5.85 -0.52
C ARG A 56 -19.14 7.08 -1.37
N LYS A 57 -18.29 8.13 -1.28
CA LYS A 57 -18.50 9.37 -2.05
C LYS A 57 -18.33 9.14 -3.55
N LEU A 58 -17.31 8.38 -3.96
CA LEU A 58 -17.08 8.11 -5.38
C LEU A 58 -18.19 7.23 -5.97
N LEU A 59 -18.62 6.19 -5.28
CA LEU A 59 -19.76 5.38 -5.72
C LEU A 59 -21.03 6.23 -5.85
N ALA A 60 -21.33 7.08 -4.87
CA ALA A 60 -22.47 7.99 -4.94
C ALA A 60 -22.34 8.96 -6.12
N ALA A 61 -21.16 9.53 -6.36
CA ALA A 61 -20.90 10.44 -7.48
C ALA A 61 -21.03 9.73 -8.85
N VAL A 62 -20.57 8.48 -8.95
CA VAL A 62 -20.78 7.64 -10.14
C VAL A 62 -22.27 7.42 -10.40
N PHE A 63 -23.06 7.05 -9.38
CA PHE A 63 -24.50 6.89 -9.54
C PHE A 63 -25.21 8.19 -9.91
N ALA A 64 -24.80 9.32 -9.32
CA ALA A 64 -25.36 10.64 -9.60
C ALA A 64 -24.85 11.26 -10.90
N ARG A 65 -23.95 10.61 -11.64
CA ARG A 65 -23.26 11.14 -12.81
C ARG A 65 -22.52 12.47 -12.56
N THR A 66 -21.92 12.57 -11.38
CA THR A 66 -21.11 13.73 -10.93
C THR A 66 -19.71 13.32 -10.52
N ALA A 67 -19.24 12.16 -11.01
CA ALA A 67 -17.88 11.68 -10.75
C ALA A 67 -16.83 12.69 -11.22
N PRO A 68 -15.66 12.77 -10.58
CA PRO A 68 -14.55 13.59 -11.06
C PRO A 68 -14.01 13.08 -12.39
N ASP A 69 -13.15 13.88 -13.03
CA ASP A 69 -12.46 13.47 -14.26
C ASP A 69 -11.23 12.60 -13.95
N VAL A 70 -10.51 12.94 -12.87
CA VAL A 70 -9.35 12.16 -12.39
C VAL A 70 -9.55 11.87 -10.91
N VAL A 71 -9.26 10.64 -10.49
CA VAL A 71 -9.35 10.23 -9.08
C VAL A 71 -8.15 9.41 -8.64
N ASN A 72 -7.61 9.76 -7.48
CA ASN A 72 -6.57 8.99 -6.82
C ASN A 72 -7.18 7.77 -6.11
N LEU A 73 -6.72 6.57 -6.45
CA LEU A 73 -7.23 5.30 -5.91
C LEU A 73 -6.08 4.36 -5.56
N ASN A 74 -6.30 3.48 -4.58
CA ASN A 74 -5.49 2.29 -4.44
C ASN A 74 -5.94 1.21 -5.45
N PRO A 75 -5.06 0.27 -5.85
CA PRO A 75 -5.39 -0.73 -6.85
C PRO A 75 -6.62 -1.60 -6.52
N PRO A 76 -6.83 -2.07 -5.28
CA PRO A 76 -8.03 -2.84 -4.95
C PRO A 76 -9.34 -2.11 -5.19
N PHE A 77 -9.39 -0.81 -4.90
CA PHE A 77 -10.59 -0.02 -5.14
C PHE A 77 -10.75 0.29 -6.63
N ALA A 78 -9.66 0.58 -7.33
CA ALA A 78 -9.68 0.74 -8.79
C ALA A 78 -10.23 -0.51 -9.48
N ALA A 79 -9.74 -1.70 -9.15
CA ALA A 79 -10.23 -2.97 -9.68
C ALA A 79 -11.71 -3.22 -9.35
N ASN A 80 -12.14 -2.92 -8.12
CA ASN A 80 -13.55 -3.04 -7.74
C ASN A 80 -14.46 -2.09 -8.54
N LEU A 81 -13.99 -0.89 -8.83
CA LEU A 81 -14.73 0.08 -9.64
C LEU A 81 -14.73 -0.31 -11.12
N ALA A 82 -13.59 -0.77 -11.66
CA ALA A 82 -13.45 -1.27 -13.03
C ALA A 82 -14.38 -2.46 -13.31
N SER A 83 -14.45 -3.43 -12.38
CA SER A 83 -15.33 -4.61 -12.52
C SER A 83 -16.82 -4.26 -12.60
N LYS A 84 -17.20 -3.05 -12.23
CA LYS A 84 -18.56 -2.50 -12.36
C LYS A 84 -18.71 -1.57 -13.56
N GLY A 85 -17.70 -1.51 -14.44
CA GLY A 85 -17.68 -0.62 -15.58
C GLY A 85 -17.56 0.86 -15.19
N GLY A 86 -17.03 1.17 -14.00
CA GLY A 86 -16.93 2.53 -13.45
C GLY A 86 -15.68 3.31 -13.89
N LEU A 87 -14.69 2.64 -14.50
CA LEU A 87 -13.47 3.26 -15.02
C LEU A 87 -13.39 3.18 -16.54
N THR A 88 -12.66 4.12 -17.12
CA THR A 88 -12.31 4.15 -18.54
C THR A 88 -11.15 3.21 -18.79
N ASP A 89 -11.22 2.38 -19.84
CA ASP A 89 -10.05 1.74 -20.41
C ASP A 89 -9.16 2.80 -21.06
N LEU A 90 -7.97 3.00 -20.49
CA LEU A 90 -7.01 3.98 -20.98
C LEU A 90 -6.19 3.46 -22.16
N THR A 91 -6.16 2.13 -22.40
CA THR A 91 -5.35 1.51 -23.45
C THR A 91 -5.41 2.21 -24.80
N PRO A 92 -6.61 2.53 -25.37
CA PRO A 92 -6.71 3.19 -26.67
C PRO A 92 -6.36 4.70 -26.63
N LEU A 93 -6.19 5.28 -25.44
CA LEU A 93 -5.91 6.70 -25.25
C LEU A 93 -4.43 6.97 -24.94
N LEU A 94 -3.68 5.94 -24.51
CA LEU A 94 -2.29 6.06 -24.10
C LEU A 94 -1.38 6.44 -25.27
N PRO A 95 -0.51 7.48 -25.12
CA PRO A 95 0.56 7.72 -26.05
C PRO A 95 1.53 6.52 -26.12
N GLU A 96 2.12 6.30 -27.29
CA GLU A 96 3.18 5.31 -27.47
C GLU A 96 4.34 5.56 -26.49
N GLY A 97 4.96 4.48 -25.96
CA GLY A 97 6.06 4.58 -25.02
C GLY A 97 5.66 5.03 -23.60
N THR A 98 4.35 5.06 -23.28
CA THR A 98 3.93 5.46 -21.93
C THR A 98 4.31 4.42 -20.87
N ALA A 99 4.15 3.14 -21.14
CA ALA A 99 4.45 2.06 -20.19
C ALA A 99 5.92 2.07 -19.76
N GLU A 100 6.84 2.36 -20.65
CA GLU A 100 8.29 2.37 -20.43
C GLU A 100 8.75 3.47 -19.46
N ARG A 101 7.90 4.48 -19.23
CA ARG A 101 8.18 5.57 -18.26
C ARG A 101 8.06 5.10 -16.82
N TYR A 102 7.36 4.00 -16.55
CA TYR A 102 7.06 3.49 -15.20
C TYR A 102 7.82 2.19 -14.90
N LEU A 103 7.85 1.83 -13.62
CA LEU A 103 8.35 0.53 -13.19
C LEU A 103 7.42 -0.57 -13.71
N PRO A 104 7.93 -1.64 -14.38
CA PRO A 104 7.10 -2.62 -15.07
C PRO A 104 6.05 -3.30 -14.17
N ALA A 105 6.45 -3.80 -12.99
CA ALA A 105 5.54 -4.46 -12.05
C ALA A 105 4.42 -3.53 -11.57
N VAL A 106 4.74 -2.24 -11.38
CA VAL A 106 3.80 -1.22 -10.93
C VAL A 106 2.84 -0.81 -12.05
N TRP A 107 3.32 -0.74 -13.29
CA TRP A 107 2.49 -0.50 -14.47
C TRP A 107 1.49 -1.64 -14.69
N GLU A 108 1.96 -2.88 -14.63
CA GLU A 108 1.11 -4.07 -14.79
C GLU A 108 0.06 -4.18 -13.67
N ALA A 109 0.38 -3.77 -12.44
CA ALA A 109 -0.58 -3.73 -11.34
C ALA A 109 -1.73 -2.72 -11.53
N CYS A 110 -1.64 -1.82 -12.51
CA CYS A 110 -2.72 -0.90 -12.92
C CYS A 110 -3.57 -1.45 -14.07
N ARG A 111 -3.35 -2.69 -14.46
CA ARG A 111 -4.08 -3.37 -15.53
C ARG A 111 -5.13 -4.31 -14.94
N ASP A 112 -6.30 -4.32 -15.54
CA ASP A 112 -7.36 -5.29 -15.28
C ASP A 112 -7.50 -6.22 -16.48
N ALA A 113 -7.67 -7.52 -16.25
CA ALA A 113 -7.71 -8.52 -17.32
C ALA A 113 -8.90 -8.29 -18.29
N ASP A 114 -10.02 -7.78 -17.77
CA ASP A 114 -11.25 -7.60 -18.53
C ASP A 114 -11.44 -6.15 -19.00
N ALA A 115 -10.85 -5.17 -18.29
CA ALA A 115 -11.06 -3.75 -18.51
C ALA A 115 -9.83 -2.98 -19.05
N GLY A 116 -8.73 -3.65 -19.37
CA GLY A 116 -7.51 -3.04 -19.93
C GLY A 116 -6.71 -2.22 -18.92
N GLN A 117 -6.06 -1.13 -19.35
CA GLN A 117 -5.32 -0.24 -18.46
C GLN A 117 -6.29 0.71 -17.75
N ILE A 118 -6.54 0.47 -16.47
CA ILE A 118 -7.58 1.18 -15.68
C ILE A 118 -7.06 2.39 -14.91
N ALA A 119 -5.74 2.56 -14.81
CA ALA A 119 -5.13 3.67 -14.09
C ALA A 119 -3.67 3.89 -14.52
N VAL A 120 -3.12 5.04 -14.12
CA VAL A 120 -1.70 5.40 -14.25
C VAL A 120 -1.07 5.33 -12.87
N PRO A 121 0.10 4.68 -12.68
CA PRO A 121 0.80 4.64 -11.40
C PRO A 121 1.25 6.04 -10.97
N TRP A 122 1.09 6.38 -9.69
CA TRP A 122 1.49 7.70 -9.19
C TRP A 122 2.64 7.62 -8.19
N TYR A 123 2.36 7.20 -6.96
CA TYR A 123 3.42 7.09 -5.95
C TYR A 123 3.38 5.74 -5.24
N LEU A 124 4.50 5.40 -4.64
CA LEU A 124 4.74 4.10 -4.04
C LEU A 124 5.18 4.25 -2.58
N THR A 125 4.92 3.23 -1.80
CA THR A 125 5.54 3.04 -0.49
C THR A 125 6.03 1.60 -0.36
N VAL A 126 7.14 1.41 0.34
CA VAL A 126 7.64 0.10 0.75
C VAL A 126 7.81 0.08 2.26
N ARG A 127 7.61 -1.08 2.88
CA ARG A 127 7.95 -1.24 4.28
C ARG A 127 9.43 -1.50 4.44
N LEU A 128 9.97 -1.01 5.54
CA LEU A 128 11.26 -1.32 6.11
C LEU A 128 11.03 -2.01 7.46
N SER A 129 12.02 -2.71 7.96
CA SER A 129 12.10 -3.08 9.36
C SER A 129 12.85 -1.97 10.10
N LEU A 130 12.12 -1.12 10.86
CA LEU A 130 12.74 -0.22 11.82
C LEU A 130 13.01 -1.03 13.09
N VAL A 131 14.27 -1.08 13.52
CA VAL A 131 14.75 -2.02 14.52
C VAL A 131 15.35 -1.27 15.70
N ASN A 132 14.95 -1.63 16.92
CA ASN A 132 15.55 -1.13 18.14
C ASN A 132 16.82 -1.95 18.45
N ARG A 133 17.99 -1.36 18.18
CA ARG A 133 19.30 -2.00 18.38
C ARG A 133 19.56 -2.40 19.84
N GLN A 134 19.08 -1.62 20.81
CA GLN A 134 19.26 -1.96 22.22
C GLN A 134 18.55 -3.28 22.58
N LEU A 135 17.35 -3.51 22.04
CA LEU A 135 16.63 -4.78 22.27
C LEU A 135 17.31 -5.95 21.58
N LEU A 136 17.90 -5.75 20.38
CA LEU A 136 18.71 -6.79 19.74
C LEU A 136 19.92 -7.16 20.60
N GLN A 137 20.70 -6.16 21.02
CA GLN A 137 21.88 -6.35 21.86
C GLN A 137 21.54 -7.03 23.18
N ALA A 138 20.46 -6.61 23.86
CA ALA A 138 20.00 -7.24 25.10
C ALA A 138 19.55 -8.71 24.92
N ALA A 139 19.20 -9.08 23.69
CA ALA A 139 18.82 -10.44 23.32
C ALA A 139 19.97 -11.25 22.69
N ASP A 140 21.21 -10.73 22.68
CA ASP A 140 22.37 -11.31 21.99
C ASP A 140 22.09 -11.65 20.52
N LEU A 141 21.44 -10.72 19.79
CA LEU A 141 21.13 -10.82 18.37
C LEU A 141 21.95 -9.80 17.58
N GLU A 142 22.62 -10.24 16.52
CA GLU A 142 23.44 -9.39 15.66
C GLU A 142 22.61 -8.62 14.62
N ALA A 143 21.51 -9.24 14.15
CA ALA A 143 20.67 -8.69 13.11
C ALA A 143 19.18 -9.08 13.30
N PRO A 144 18.24 -8.29 12.72
CA PRO A 144 16.83 -8.67 12.67
C PRO A 144 16.60 -9.80 11.65
N PRO A 145 15.44 -10.50 11.71
CA PRO A 145 15.10 -11.53 10.74
C PRO A 145 14.88 -10.92 9.36
N GLN A 146 15.36 -11.61 8.33
CA GLN A 146 15.12 -11.27 6.93
C GLN A 146 14.00 -12.11 6.32
N ARG A 147 13.73 -13.29 6.89
CA ARG A 147 12.72 -14.23 6.41
C ARG A 147 11.71 -14.58 7.49
N TRP A 148 10.48 -14.83 7.06
CA TRP A 148 9.42 -15.28 7.97
C TRP A 148 9.82 -16.53 8.77
N SER A 149 10.59 -17.44 8.18
CA SER A 149 11.08 -18.64 8.88
C SER A 149 12.00 -18.35 10.08
N GLU A 150 12.61 -17.18 10.14
CA GLU A 150 13.51 -16.75 11.22
C GLU A 150 12.75 -16.06 12.37
N VAL A 151 11.53 -15.60 12.11
CA VAL A 151 10.72 -14.80 13.04
C VAL A 151 10.42 -15.53 14.36
N PRO A 152 10.06 -16.85 14.40
CA PRO A 152 9.76 -17.51 15.66
C PRO A 152 10.95 -17.54 16.62
N ALA A 153 12.14 -17.84 16.11
CA ALA A 153 13.37 -17.86 16.93
C ALA A 153 13.73 -16.45 17.42
N PHE A 154 13.64 -15.45 16.53
CA PHE A 154 13.85 -14.04 16.85
C PHE A 154 12.88 -13.56 17.95
N ALA A 155 11.58 -13.76 17.76
CA ALA A 155 10.55 -13.31 18.68
C ALA A 155 10.69 -13.97 20.06
N ARG A 156 10.99 -15.28 20.10
CA ARG A 156 11.25 -16.01 21.35
C ARG A 156 12.47 -15.47 22.07
N ARG A 157 13.57 -15.24 21.36
CA ARG A 157 14.81 -14.71 21.94
C ARG A 157 14.61 -13.30 22.53
N ILE A 158 13.94 -12.41 21.80
CA ILE A 158 13.57 -11.08 22.33
C ILE A 158 12.70 -11.23 23.59
N ARG A 159 11.67 -12.09 23.54
CA ARG A 159 10.73 -12.26 24.64
C ARG A 159 11.42 -12.78 25.90
N GLU A 160 12.26 -13.81 25.79
CA GLU A 160 12.98 -14.45 26.91
C GLU A 160 14.00 -13.51 27.55
N ARG A 161 14.75 -12.76 26.73
CA ARG A 161 15.84 -11.92 27.23
C ARG A 161 15.41 -10.55 27.73
N THR A 162 14.36 -9.99 27.15
CA THR A 162 13.98 -8.59 27.40
C THR A 162 12.59 -8.44 28.02
N GLY A 163 11.76 -9.45 27.98
CA GLY A 163 10.34 -9.37 28.31
C GLY A 163 9.51 -8.58 27.30
N ARG A 164 10.13 -8.07 26.21
CA ARG A 164 9.49 -7.27 25.18
C ARG A 164 9.05 -8.17 24.01
N TYR A 165 8.41 -7.57 23.00
CA TYR A 165 7.95 -8.30 21.81
C TYR A 165 8.90 -8.11 20.64
N GLY A 166 9.04 -9.15 19.80
CA GLY A 166 9.85 -9.12 18.60
C GLY A 166 9.25 -8.23 17.53
N LEU A 167 7.96 -8.41 17.25
CA LEU A 167 7.24 -7.70 16.16
C LEU A 167 5.74 -7.63 16.47
N PHE A 168 5.04 -6.81 15.68
CA PHE A 168 3.59 -6.67 15.70
C PHE A 168 3.06 -6.71 14.26
N VAL A 169 2.22 -7.68 13.93
CA VAL A 169 1.50 -7.73 12.66
C VAL A 169 0.02 -7.85 12.98
N THR A 170 -0.77 -6.87 12.58
CA THR A 170 -2.20 -6.84 12.89
C THR A 170 -2.99 -7.89 12.12
N ALA A 171 -3.89 -8.57 12.81
CA ALA A 171 -4.90 -9.43 12.22
C ALA A 171 -6.28 -8.74 12.11
N VAL A 172 -6.35 -7.41 12.34
CA VAL A 172 -7.59 -6.64 12.21
C VAL A 172 -7.92 -6.46 10.73
N PRO A 173 -9.11 -6.88 10.28
CA PRO A 173 -9.55 -6.66 8.91
C PRO A 173 -9.59 -5.16 8.56
N ASP A 174 -9.31 -4.84 7.29
CA ASP A 174 -9.35 -3.48 6.71
C ASP A 174 -8.33 -2.47 7.28
N ASP A 175 -7.38 -2.90 8.11
CA ASP A 175 -6.32 -2.03 8.62
C ASP A 175 -5.03 -2.14 7.77
N SER A 176 -4.36 -3.28 7.81
CA SER A 176 -3.11 -3.52 7.06
C SER A 176 -3.18 -4.81 6.27
N ALA A 177 -2.62 -4.81 5.06
CA ALA A 177 -2.49 -6.02 4.26
C ALA A 177 -1.24 -6.86 4.59
N GLU A 178 -0.40 -6.44 5.55
CA GLU A 178 0.89 -7.06 5.86
C GLU A 178 0.77 -8.55 6.16
N LEU A 179 -0.23 -8.96 6.93
CA LEU A 179 -0.47 -10.38 7.21
C LEU A 179 -0.84 -11.14 5.93
N LEU A 180 -1.68 -10.57 5.05
CA LEU A 180 -2.02 -11.20 3.76
C LEU A 180 -0.80 -11.29 2.84
N GLU A 181 0.02 -10.23 2.81
CA GLU A 181 1.30 -10.20 2.08
C GLU A 181 2.25 -11.29 2.59
N SER A 182 2.33 -11.50 3.91
CA SER A 182 3.16 -12.57 4.50
C SER A 182 2.73 -13.96 4.05
N LEU A 183 1.42 -14.21 3.92
CA LEU A 183 0.93 -15.48 3.38
C LEU A 183 1.44 -15.71 1.94
N VAL A 184 1.37 -14.69 1.08
CA VAL A 184 1.90 -14.76 -0.29
C VAL A 184 3.41 -15.02 -0.27
N GLN A 185 4.15 -14.34 0.58
CA GLN A 185 5.61 -14.52 0.75
C GLN A 185 5.97 -15.91 1.30
N MET A 186 5.09 -16.57 2.04
CA MET A 186 5.22 -17.97 2.45
C MET A 186 4.79 -18.98 1.36
N GLY A 187 4.58 -18.51 0.13
CA GLY A 187 4.23 -19.35 -1.02
C GLY A 187 2.74 -19.65 -1.16
N VAL A 188 1.88 -18.95 -0.44
CA VAL A 188 0.43 -19.14 -0.53
C VAL A 188 -0.12 -18.43 -1.77
N LYS A 189 -0.71 -19.17 -2.69
CA LYS A 189 -1.52 -18.62 -3.78
C LYS A 189 -2.91 -18.29 -3.25
N LEU A 190 -3.32 -17.02 -3.32
CA LEU A 190 -4.59 -16.59 -2.75
C LEU A 190 -5.80 -17.12 -3.54
N LEU A 191 -5.81 -16.90 -4.86
CA LEU A 191 -6.92 -17.28 -5.73
C LEU A 191 -6.40 -17.96 -6.99
N ASP A 192 -7.20 -18.84 -7.58
CA ASP A 192 -6.96 -19.40 -8.90
C ASP A 192 -7.47 -18.48 -10.03
N SER A 193 -7.33 -18.92 -11.30
CA SER A 193 -7.79 -18.17 -12.48
C SER A 193 -9.32 -18.02 -12.55
N ARG A 194 -10.07 -18.85 -11.82
CA ARG A 194 -11.53 -18.77 -11.69
C ARG A 194 -11.96 -17.99 -10.46
N ARG A 195 -11.03 -17.27 -9.82
CA ARG A 195 -11.26 -16.50 -8.57
C ARG A 195 -11.73 -17.38 -7.40
N ARG A 196 -11.47 -18.70 -7.41
CA ARG A 196 -11.72 -19.60 -6.28
C ARG A 196 -10.55 -19.58 -5.31
N ALA A 197 -10.81 -19.94 -4.05
CA ALA A 197 -9.78 -20.06 -3.03
C ALA A 197 -8.70 -21.07 -3.45
N ALA A 198 -7.46 -20.59 -3.61
CA ALA A 198 -6.29 -21.42 -3.89
C ALA A 198 -5.36 -21.52 -2.69
N PHE A 199 -5.71 -20.93 -1.56
CA PHE A 199 -4.89 -20.91 -0.37
C PHE A 199 -5.07 -22.11 0.56
N ALA A 200 -6.11 -22.94 0.40
CA ALA A 200 -6.34 -24.14 1.22
C ALA A 200 -5.42 -25.31 0.80
N THR A 201 -4.12 -25.09 0.90
CA THR A 201 -3.02 -25.98 0.48
C THR A 201 -2.07 -26.29 1.66
N ALA A 202 -1.03 -27.08 1.43
CA ALA A 202 0.02 -27.31 2.43
C ALA A 202 0.70 -25.98 2.85
N ALA A 203 1.01 -25.09 1.90
CA ALA A 203 1.57 -23.78 2.21
C ALA A 203 0.60 -22.93 3.04
N GLY A 204 -0.70 -22.94 2.71
CA GLY A 204 -1.72 -22.24 3.50
C GLY A 204 -1.83 -22.77 4.92
N ARG A 205 -1.80 -24.10 5.12
CA ARG A 205 -1.77 -24.71 6.46
C ARG A 205 -0.55 -24.25 7.26
N GLN A 206 0.63 -24.30 6.66
CA GLN A 206 1.86 -23.85 7.32
C GLN A 206 1.78 -22.38 7.72
N ALA A 207 1.26 -21.50 6.85
CA ALA A 207 1.14 -20.08 7.13
C ALA A 207 0.08 -19.78 8.23
N PHE A 208 -1.07 -20.46 8.23
CA PHE A 208 -2.06 -20.32 9.31
C PHE A 208 -1.53 -20.84 10.65
N HIS A 209 -0.86 -21.98 10.64
CA HIS A 209 -0.21 -22.53 11.81
C HIS A 209 0.87 -21.58 12.35
N PHE A 210 1.74 -21.06 11.50
CA PHE A 210 2.79 -20.10 11.84
C PHE A 210 2.25 -18.92 12.66
N TRP A 211 1.22 -18.21 12.15
CA TRP A 211 0.66 -17.06 12.84
C TRP A 211 -0.10 -17.44 14.11
N THR A 212 -0.80 -18.58 14.09
CA THR A 212 -1.54 -19.09 15.23
C THR A 212 -0.59 -19.43 16.39
N GLU A 213 0.52 -20.14 16.11
CA GLU A 213 1.49 -20.53 17.12
C GLU A 213 2.24 -19.32 17.70
N LEU A 214 2.71 -18.38 16.86
CA LEU A 214 3.32 -17.15 17.34
C LEU A 214 2.44 -16.42 18.37
N TYR A 215 1.14 -16.36 18.11
CA TYR A 215 0.20 -15.73 19.02
C TYR A 215 -0.03 -16.56 20.28
N ARG A 216 -0.27 -17.86 20.15
CA ARG A 216 -0.58 -18.76 21.28
C ARG A 216 0.61 -18.94 22.23
N GLU A 217 1.82 -18.95 21.69
CA GLU A 217 3.07 -18.98 22.49
C GLU A 217 3.36 -17.64 23.19
N GLY A 218 2.54 -16.59 22.97
CA GLY A 218 2.73 -15.26 23.56
C GLY A 218 3.91 -14.50 22.99
N LEU A 219 4.34 -14.84 21.77
CA LEU A 219 5.43 -14.18 21.05
C LEU A 219 4.98 -12.93 20.32
N LEU A 220 3.67 -12.76 20.11
CA LEU A 220 3.04 -11.53 19.62
C LEU A 220 2.26 -10.85 20.75
N PRO A 221 2.15 -9.50 20.71
CA PRO A 221 1.22 -8.78 21.59
C PRO A 221 -0.22 -9.28 21.44
N ARG A 222 -0.94 -9.38 22.55
CA ARG A 222 -2.34 -9.85 22.52
C ARG A 222 -3.25 -8.95 21.69
N GLU A 223 -2.86 -7.69 21.56
CA GLU A 223 -3.59 -6.65 20.82
C GLU A 223 -3.59 -6.85 19.28
N VAL A 224 -2.76 -7.74 18.72
CA VAL A 224 -2.74 -7.97 17.25
C VAL A 224 -4.09 -8.40 16.68
N VAL A 225 -4.96 -8.99 17.50
CA VAL A 225 -6.31 -9.41 17.09
C VAL A 225 -7.37 -8.30 17.24
N SER A 226 -7.03 -7.16 17.84
CA SER A 226 -8.01 -6.10 18.15
C SER A 226 -7.53 -4.68 17.84
N GLN A 227 -6.23 -4.49 17.62
CA GLN A 227 -5.63 -3.19 17.34
C GLN A 227 -4.91 -3.19 16.00
N GLY A 228 -4.99 -2.07 15.29
CA GLY A 228 -4.38 -1.88 13.98
C GLY A 228 -2.88 -1.52 14.03
N GLN A 229 -2.31 -1.26 12.87
CA GLN A 229 -0.90 -0.91 12.67
C GLN A 229 -0.42 0.29 13.49
N ARG A 230 -1.31 1.21 13.83
CA ARG A 230 -1.00 2.33 14.72
C ARG A 230 -0.45 1.85 16.06
N ARG A 231 -1.00 0.75 16.61
CA ARG A 231 -0.53 0.17 17.86
C ARG A 231 0.91 -0.34 17.80
N ALA A 232 1.33 -0.88 16.65
CA ALA A 232 2.73 -1.26 16.43
C ALA A 232 3.69 -0.07 16.61
N ILE A 233 3.32 1.09 16.05
CA ILE A 233 4.14 2.31 16.14
C ILE A 233 4.19 2.81 17.60
N GLU A 234 3.07 2.78 18.32
CA GLU A 234 3.01 3.16 19.73
C GLU A 234 3.92 2.26 20.60
N LEU A 235 3.84 0.94 20.40
CA LEU A 235 4.70 -0.04 21.10
C LEU A 235 6.19 0.12 20.75
N PHE A 236 6.50 0.47 19.50
CA PHE A 236 7.87 0.73 19.09
C PHE A 236 8.40 2.02 19.75
N GLN A 237 7.61 3.10 19.78
CA GLN A 237 7.95 4.35 20.41
C GLN A 237 8.09 4.24 21.93
N SER A 238 7.37 3.33 22.59
CA SER A 238 7.54 3.04 24.03
C SER A 238 8.72 2.12 24.34
N GLY A 239 9.41 1.57 23.32
CA GLY A 239 10.48 0.59 23.50
C GLY A 239 9.99 -0.80 23.84
N ASP A 240 8.72 -1.12 23.62
CA ASP A 240 8.12 -2.43 23.89
C ASP A 240 8.17 -3.38 22.69
N LEU A 241 8.64 -2.91 21.53
CA LEU A 241 8.73 -3.65 20.28
C LEU A 241 10.13 -3.56 19.70
N ALA A 242 10.73 -4.69 19.33
CA ALA A 242 12.07 -4.73 18.74
C ALA A 242 12.08 -4.35 17.25
N LEU A 243 11.02 -4.70 16.52
CA LEU A 243 10.90 -4.46 15.09
C LEU A 243 9.51 -3.87 14.76
N ALA A 244 9.47 -2.72 14.10
CA ALA A 244 8.28 -2.14 13.50
C ALA A 244 8.39 -2.15 11.98
N ALA A 245 7.45 -2.84 11.30
CA ALA A 245 7.34 -2.84 9.84
C ALA A 245 6.62 -1.58 9.38
N THR A 246 7.35 -0.59 8.82
CA THR A 246 6.78 0.69 8.41
C THR A 246 7.64 1.37 7.35
N GLY A 247 7.16 2.44 6.73
CA GLY A 247 7.93 3.20 5.76
C GLY A 247 8.92 4.20 6.41
N ALA A 248 9.90 4.64 5.62
CA ALA A 248 10.89 5.64 6.05
C ALA A 248 10.25 6.97 6.52
N GLU A 249 9.05 7.29 6.04
CA GLU A 249 8.32 8.51 6.40
C GLU A 249 7.96 8.58 7.89
N LEU A 250 7.77 7.44 8.56
CA LEU A 250 7.44 7.37 9.98
C LEU A 250 8.65 7.58 10.90
N LEU A 251 9.87 7.39 10.40
CA LEU A 251 11.09 7.57 11.21
C LEU A 251 11.17 8.99 11.81
N ARG A 252 10.75 10.02 11.06
CA ARG A 252 10.72 11.39 11.60
C ARG A 252 9.68 11.55 12.72
N SER A 253 8.54 10.89 12.63
CA SER A 253 7.56 10.89 13.72
C SER A 253 8.14 10.24 14.98
N ILE A 254 8.91 9.17 14.83
CA ILE A 254 9.61 8.52 15.94
C ILE A 254 10.69 9.44 16.50
N GLN A 255 11.47 10.13 15.66
CA GLN A 255 12.47 11.11 16.09
C GLN A 255 11.85 12.25 16.91
N THR A 256 10.64 12.69 16.56
CA THR A 256 9.94 13.76 17.26
C THR A 256 9.31 13.28 18.57
N ASN A 257 8.63 12.12 18.55
CA ASN A 257 7.79 11.67 19.67
C ASN A 257 8.54 10.78 20.66
N ALA A 258 9.61 10.10 20.23
CA ALA A 258 10.40 9.18 21.03
C ALA A 258 11.90 9.28 20.68
N PRO A 259 12.55 10.45 20.92
CA PRO A 259 13.93 10.70 20.49
C PRO A 259 14.94 9.68 21.07
N GLY A 260 14.72 9.16 22.27
CA GLY A 260 15.56 8.13 22.86
C GLY A 260 15.49 6.80 22.08
N VAL A 261 14.31 6.41 21.62
CA VAL A 261 14.15 5.21 20.78
C VAL A 261 14.70 5.49 19.38
N ALA A 262 14.46 6.68 18.83
CA ALA A 262 15.01 7.07 17.53
C ALA A 262 16.54 6.98 17.48
N ALA A 263 17.23 7.39 18.53
CA ALA A 263 18.70 7.35 18.62
C ALA A 263 19.28 5.95 18.49
N VAL A 264 18.51 4.91 18.79
CA VAL A 264 18.90 3.50 18.72
C VAL A 264 18.15 2.71 17.65
N THR A 265 17.42 3.40 16.79
CA THR A 265 16.69 2.82 15.66
C THR A 265 17.58 2.70 14.44
N GLU A 266 17.55 1.55 13.80
CA GLU A 266 18.19 1.28 12.52
C GLU A 266 17.15 0.80 11.49
N ALA A 267 17.34 1.19 10.23
CA ALA A 267 16.49 0.74 9.13
C ALA A 267 17.14 -0.47 8.44
N HIS A 268 16.38 -1.54 8.30
CA HIS A 268 16.78 -2.79 7.65
C HIS A 268 15.76 -3.16 6.56
N PRO A 269 16.12 -4.06 5.61
CA PRO A 269 15.15 -4.63 4.69
C PRO A 269 13.96 -5.25 5.44
N PRO A 270 12.76 -5.28 4.82
CA PRO A 270 11.59 -5.88 5.47
C PRO A 270 11.76 -7.39 5.61
N VAL A 271 11.04 -7.98 6.55
CA VAL A 271 10.89 -9.44 6.61
C VAL A 271 10.12 -9.90 5.38
N THR A 272 10.62 -10.93 4.69
CA THR A 272 10.08 -11.41 3.43
C THR A 272 10.03 -12.94 3.37
N GLY A 273 9.64 -13.49 2.21
CA GLY A 273 9.72 -14.92 1.91
C GLY A 273 11.13 -15.37 1.54
N ALA A 274 11.24 -16.62 1.09
CA ALA A 274 12.50 -17.23 0.67
C ALA A 274 13.15 -16.52 -0.53
N ASP A 275 12.32 -15.94 -1.41
CA ASP A 275 12.72 -15.22 -2.62
C ASP A 275 13.12 -13.74 -2.37
N LEU A 276 13.03 -13.28 -1.13
CA LEU A 276 13.35 -11.92 -0.71
C LEU A 276 12.56 -10.82 -1.43
N ARG A 277 11.38 -11.13 -1.99
CA ARG A 277 10.52 -10.14 -2.62
C ARG A 277 9.77 -9.32 -1.58
N ALA A 278 9.97 -8.01 -1.63
CA ALA A 278 9.22 -7.05 -0.81
C ALA A 278 7.88 -6.71 -1.45
N ASN A 279 6.90 -6.31 -0.65
CA ASN A 279 5.69 -5.72 -1.19
C ASN A 279 5.88 -4.23 -1.46
N VAL A 280 5.39 -3.75 -2.60
CA VAL A 280 5.20 -2.34 -2.89
C VAL A 280 3.72 -1.98 -2.83
N ALA A 281 3.39 -0.99 -2.03
CA ALA A 281 2.06 -0.40 -2.04
C ALA A 281 2.02 0.76 -3.05
N LEU A 282 0.95 0.81 -3.83
CA LEU A 282 0.80 1.68 -4.99
C LEU A 282 -0.43 2.57 -4.83
N MET A 283 -0.28 3.84 -5.19
CA MET A 283 -1.40 4.74 -5.44
C MET A 283 -1.44 5.12 -6.91
N THR A 284 -2.63 5.25 -7.46
CA THR A 284 -2.86 5.43 -8.89
C THR A 284 -3.74 6.64 -9.16
N LEU A 285 -3.71 7.13 -10.41
CA LEU A 285 -4.68 8.07 -10.95
C LEU A 285 -5.53 7.35 -11.99
N ALA A 286 -6.83 7.30 -11.77
CA ALA A 286 -7.81 6.64 -12.65
C ALA A 286 -8.77 7.68 -13.25
N VAL A 287 -9.33 7.35 -14.42
CA VAL A 287 -10.34 8.16 -15.09
C VAL A 287 -11.69 7.46 -14.98
N PRO A 288 -12.65 8.01 -14.22
CA PRO A 288 -14.01 7.49 -14.20
C PRO A 288 -14.65 7.48 -15.59
N ARG A 289 -15.38 6.40 -15.91
CA ARG A 289 -16.03 6.23 -17.22
C ARG A 289 -17.02 7.35 -17.57
N GLN A 290 -17.47 8.08 -16.58
CA GLN A 290 -18.43 9.18 -16.76
C GLN A 290 -17.78 10.52 -17.08
N SER A 291 -16.44 10.60 -17.07
CA SER A 291 -15.75 11.79 -17.53
C SER A 291 -16.16 12.09 -18.97
N SER A 292 -16.59 13.31 -19.22
CA SER A 292 -16.89 13.78 -20.58
C SER A 292 -15.64 14.13 -21.38
N ARG A 293 -14.45 14.08 -20.72
CA ARG A 293 -13.15 14.50 -21.24
C ARG A 293 -12.06 13.48 -20.92
N PRO A 294 -12.22 12.19 -21.29
CA PRO A 294 -11.32 11.13 -20.85
C PRO A 294 -9.88 11.30 -21.37
N ARG A 295 -9.68 11.92 -22.55
CA ARG A 295 -8.36 12.19 -23.10
C ARG A 295 -7.64 13.27 -22.28
N GLU A 296 -8.30 14.38 -22.04
CA GLU A 296 -7.74 15.49 -21.24
C GLU A 296 -7.55 15.09 -19.77
N ALA A 297 -8.40 14.23 -19.24
CA ALA A 297 -8.23 13.62 -17.91
C ALA A 297 -6.98 12.74 -17.85
N LEU A 298 -6.73 11.92 -18.89
CA LEU A 298 -5.51 11.15 -19.02
C LEU A 298 -4.28 12.07 -19.15
N ASP A 299 -4.36 13.14 -19.95
CA ASP A 299 -3.26 14.10 -20.09
C ASP A 299 -2.90 14.74 -18.74
N LEU A 300 -3.89 15.10 -17.92
CA LEU A 300 -3.67 15.57 -16.55
C LEU A 300 -3.03 14.49 -15.67
N ALA A 301 -3.49 13.25 -15.76
CA ALA A 301 -2.91 12.14 -14.99
C ALA A 301 -1.43 11.89 -15.39
N LEU A 302 -1.12 11.90 -16.69
CA LEU A 302 0.25 11.77 -17.20
C LEU A 302 1.14 12.98 -16.87
N TYR A 303 0.58 14.18 -16.82
CA TYR A 303 1.25 15.39 -16.36
C TYR A 303 1.64 15.28 -14.88
N LEU A 304 0.70 14.91 -14.00
CA LEU A 304 0.97 14.74 -12.57
C LEU A 304 1.95 13.58 -12.27
N THR A 305 2.02 12.60 -13.17
CA THR A 305 2.87 11.42 -13.01
C THR A 305 4.13 11.43 -13.88
N ASN A 306 4.48 12.56 -14.49
CA ASN A 306 5.74 12.71 -15.20
C ASN A 306 6.94 12.70 -14.22
N ALA A 307 8.15 12.59 -14.74
CA ALA A 307 9.35 12.46 -13.92
C ALA A 307 9.59 13.67 -13.00
N GLU A 308 9.34 14.87 -13.48
CA GLU A 308 9.54 16.11 -12.72
C GLU A 308 8.57 16.23 -11.55
N HIS A 309 7.27 16.10 -11.82
CA HIS A 309 6.23 16.27 -10.79
C HIS A 309 6.24 15.14 -9.78
N GLN A 310 6.54 13.92 -10.22
CA GLN A 310 6.71 12.81 -9.28
C GLN A 310 7.97 12.95 -8.41
N ALA A 311 9.09 13.41 -8.94
CA ALA A 311 10.29 13.64 -8.15
C ALA A 311 10.05 14.70 -7.07
N ARG A 312 9.37 15.80 -7.43
CA ARG A 312 8.99 16.85 -6.48
C ARG A 312 8.00 16.30 -5.42
N PHE A 313 6.91 15.67 -5.84
CA PHE A 313 5.92 15.11 -4.91
C PHE A 313 6.53 14.06 -3.99
N ALA A 314 7.33 13.14 -4.51
CA ALA A 314 8.00 12.10 -3.73
C ALA A 314 8.95 12.68 -2.67
N THR A 315 9.61 13.79 -2.97
CA THR A 315 10.48 14.50 -2.01
C THR A 315 9.65 15.16 -0.90
N GLU A 316 8.60 15.90 -1.25
CA GLU A 316 7.73 16.60 -0.29
C GLU A 316 6.91 15.63 0.56
N ALA A 317 6.34 14.59 -0.06
CA ALA A 317 5.51 13.58 0.59
C ALA A 317 6.31 12.46 1.27
N ARG A 318 7.61 12.36 0.96
CA ARG A 318 8.53 11.30 1.43
C ARG A 318 8.08 9.91 1.05
N VAL A 319 7.53 9.79 -0.14
CA VAL A 319 7.13 8.54 -0.78
C VAL A 319 8.11 8.23 -1.91
N LEU A 320 7.88 7.13 -2.61
CA LEU A 320 8.69 6.74 -3.76
C LEU A 320 7.93 7.04 -5.05
N PRO A 321 8.61 7.52 -6.10
CA PRO A 321 7.96 7.72 -7.38
C PRO A 321 7.77 6.39 -8.13
N SER A 322 6.71 6.27 -8.91
CA SER A 322 6.50 5.15 -9.84
C SER A 322 7.22 5.34 -11.18
N SER A 323 7.57 6.58 -11.53
CA SER A 323 8.31 6.93 -12.73
C SER A 323 9.79 6.54 -12.61
N ARG A 324 10.31 5.82 -13.61
CA ARG A 324 11.73 5.43 -13.69
C ARG A 324 12.67 6.65 -13.68
N GLY A 325 12.29 7.72 -14.40
CA GLY A 325 13.06 8.95 -14.44
C GLY A 325 13.12 9.66 -13.08
N ALA A 326 11.98 9.77 -12.40
CA ALA A 326 11.90 10.36 -11.06
C ALA A 326 12.66 9.52 -10.02
N LEU A 327 12.58 8.19 -10.09
CA LEU A 327 13.31 7.29 -9.20
C LEU A 327 14.83 7.45 -9.36
N GLN A 328 15.30 7.57 -10.60
CA GLN A 328 16.71 7.81 -10.88
C GLN A 328 17.17 9.18 -10.36
N GLN A 329 16.36 10.22 -10.52
CA GLN A 329 16.64 11.55 -9.94
C GLN A 329 16.70 11.49 -8.42
N MET A 330 15.74 10.82 -7.76
CA MET A 330 15.72 10.64 -6.32
C MET A 330 16.97 9.90 -5.82
N ARG A 331 17.34 8.80 -6.48
CA ARG A 331 18.55 8.02 -6.13
C ARG A 331 19.81 8.90 -6.18
N ARG A 332 19.99 9.69 -7.25
CA ARG A 332 21.10 10.62 -7.40
C ARG A 332 21.11 11.69 -6.30
N ALA A 333 19.96 12.29 -6.02
CA ALA A 333 19.81 13.31 -4.99
C ALA A 333 20.18 12.77 -3.60
N LEU A 334 19.65 11.60 -3.23
CA LEU A 334 19.94 10.95 -1.95
C LEU A 334 21.42 10.55 -1.80
N VAL A 335 22.07 10.14 -2.87
CA VAL A 335 23.52 9.83 -2.85
C VAL A 335 24.34 11.10 -2.65
N ALA A 336 23.96 12.21 -3.29
CA ALA A 336 24.66 13.50 -3.20
C ALA A 336 24.34 14.28 -1.90
N GLU A 337 23.24 13.94 -1.19
CA GLU A 337 22.81 14.63 0.02
C GLU A 337 23.85 14.50 1.14
N GLN A 338 24.29 15.64 1.68
CA GLN A 338 25.15 15.71 2.86
C GLN A 338 24.27 15.84 4.11
N ALA A 339 24.16 14.77 4.87
CA ALA A 339 23.40 14.78 6.12
C ALA A 339 24.26 15.39 7.24
N THR A 340 23.75 16.42 7.90
CA THR A 340 24.49 17.22 8.90
C THR A 340 24.31 16.74 10.35
N GLY A 341 23.55 15.66 10.58
CA GLY A 341 23.34 15.10 11.90
C GLY A 341 22.87 13.64 11.86
N SER A 342 22.94 12.97 13.00
CA SER A 342 22.60 11.53 13.11
C SER A 342 21.17 11.23 12.66
N SER A 343 20.19 12.08 13.03
CA SER A 343 18.77 11.92 12.64
C SER A 343 18.54 12.07 11.14
N GLU A 344 19.21 13.04 10.49
CA GLU A 344 19.13 13.20 9.03
C GLU A 344 19.83 12.07 8.30
N GLN A 345 20.97 11.62 8.83
CA GLN A 345 21.68 10.47 8.29
C GLN A 345 20.85 9.19 8.35
N GLN A 346 20.18 8.91 9.47
CA GLN A 346 19.25 7.77 9.60
C GLN A 346 18.12 7.87 8.57
N LEU A 347 17.49 9.02 8.43
CA LEU A 347 16.39 9.22 7.47
C LEU A 347 16.88 9.03 6.02
N ARG A 348 18.04 9.60 5.68
CA ARG A 348 18.65 9.41 4.37
C ARG A 348 18.95 7.95 4.08
N GLN A 349 19.54 7.21 5.03
CA GLN A 349 19.82 5.78 4.89
C GLN A 349 18.51 4.97 4.70
N ALA A 350 17.48 5.24 5.48
CA ALA A 350 16.17 4.59 5.32
C ALA A 350 15.55 4.87 3.94
N ARG A 351 15.68 6.09 3.41
CA ARG A 351 15.20 6.44 2.06
C ARG A 351 16.01 5.76 0.96
N LEU A 352 17.33 5.70 1.08
CA LEU A 352 18.19 4.95 0.15
C LEU A 352 17.81 3.48 0.12
N LEU A 353 17.67 2.86 1.30
CA LEU A 353 17.23 1.47 1.42
C LEU A 353 15.85 1.25 0.78
N SER A 354 14.91 2.20 0.96
CA SER A 354 13.59 2.11 0.31
C SER A 354 13.68 2.11 -1.22
N VAL A 355 14.60 2.91 -1.79
CA VAL A 355 14.86 2.92 -3.24
C VAL A 355 15.51 1.61 -3.72
N GLU A 356 16.43 1.04 -2.94
CA GLU A 356 17.10 -0.24 -3.27
C GLU A 356 16.12 -1.42 -3.22
N ILE A 357 15.18 -1.41 -2.28
CA ILE A 357 14.16 -2.45 -2.15
C ILE A 357 13.25 -2.51 -3.38
N LEU A 358 12.98 -1.37 -4.05
CA LEU A 358 12.14 -1.36 -5.25
C LEU A 358 12.66 -2.25 -6.39
N ASP A 359 13.97 -2.47 -6.46
CA ASP A 359 14.57 -3.37 -7.47
C ASP A 359 14.11 -4.84 -7.28
N ARG A 360 13.60 -5.19 -6.09
CA ARG A 360 13.09 -6.52 -5.70
C ARG A 360 11.66 -6.48 -5.17
N ALA A 361 10.96 -5.38 -5.39
CA ALA A 361 9.59 -5.22 -4.92
C ALA A 361 8.58 -5.57 -6.01
N ASP A 362 7.46 -6.13 -5.58
CA ASP A 362 6.33 -6.49 -6.42
C ASP A 362 5.01 -6.14 -5.72
N VAL A 363 3.92 -6.02 -6.45
CA VAL A 363 2.58 -5.91 -5.86
C VAL A 363 2.10 -7.31 -5.51
N LEU A 364 2.43 -7.76 -4.30
CA LEU A 364 2.21 -9.15 -3.87
C LEU A 364 0.73 -9.53 -3.75
N VAL A 365 -0.11 -8.60 -3.34
CA VAL A 365 -1.56 -8.81 -3.29
C VAL A 365 -2.17 -8.15 -4.52
N PRO A 366 -2.57 -8.95 -5.52
CA PRO A 366 -3.07 -8.41 -6.78
C PRO A 366 -4.34 -7.57 -6.57
N ALA A 367 -4.49 -6.57 -7.42
CA ALA A 367 -5.68 -5.71 -7.47
C ALA A 367 -6.86 -6.50 -8.07
N LEU A 368 -7.56 -7.24 -7.22
CA LEU A 368 -8.71 -8.03 -7.63
C LEU A 368 -10.01 -7.46 -7.03
N PRO A 369 -11.12 -7.49 -7.77
CA PRO A 369 -12.42 -7.19 -7.20
C PRO A 369 -12.71 -8.10 -5.99
N GLY A 370 -13.09 -7.50 -4.86
CA GLY A 370 -13.39 -8.26 -3.65
C GLY A 370 -12.18 -8.62 -2.76
N VAL A 371 -10.95 -8.17 -3.07
CA VAL A 371 -9.76 -8.49 -2.24
C VAL A 371 -9.93 -8.06 -0.78
N LYS A 372 -10.58 -6.94 -0.50
CA LYS A 372 -10.93 -6.54 0.88
C LYS A 372 -11.81 -7.59 1.58
N ARG A 373 -12.76 -8.17 0.85
CA ARG A 373 -13.60 -9.24 1.41
C ARG A 373 -12.80 -10.51 1.67
N LEU A 374 -11.86 -10.84 0.76
CA LEU A 374 -10.93 -11.95 0.96
C LEU A 374 -10.09 -11.74 2.23
N GLN A 375 -9.52 -10.56 2.37
CA GLN A 375 -8.75 -10.17 3.56
C GLN A 375 -9.59 -10.31 4.84
N THR A 376 -10.81 -9.76 4.85
CA THR A 376 -11.73 -9.87 5.99
C THR A 376 -11.98 -11.33 6.35
N ILE A 377 -12.28 -12.20 5.37
CA ILE A 377 -12.54 -13.62 5.59
C ILE A 377 -11.31 -14.32 6.19
N ILE A 378 -10.13 -14.14 5.58
CA ILE A 378 -8.90 -14.76 6.04
C ILE A 378 -8.55 -14.30 7.46
N TYR A 379 -8.56 -12.98 7.70
CA TYR A 379 -8.19 -12.41 9.00
C TYR A 379 -9.16 -12.85 10.10
N THR A 380 -10.48 -12.85 9.83
CA THR A 380 -11.48 -13.32 10.80
C THR A 380 -11.23 -14.77 11.21
N GLN A 381 -10.97 -15.66 10.27
CA GLN A 381 -10.73 -17.07 10.59
C GLN A 381 -9.37 -17.27 11.30
N LEU A 382 -8.36 -16.52 10.91
CA LEU A 382 -7.07 -16.56 11.59
C LEU A 382 -7.15 -16.02 13.03
N GLN A 383 -7.89 -14.92 13.27
CA GLN A 383 -8.18 -14.43 14.62
C GLN A 383 -8.87 -15.52 15.48
N ARG A 384 -9.86 -16.21 14.93
CA ARG A 384 -10.53 -17.31 15.65
C ARG A 384 -9.58 -18.42 16.03
N SER A 385 -8.64 -18.75 15.14
CA SER A 385 -7.59 -19.72 15.43
C SER A 385 -6.63 -19.22 16.50
N MET A 386 -6.12 -17.99 16.38
CA MET A 386 -5.25 -17.36 17.39
C MET A 386 -5.90 -17.39 18.78
N LEU A 387 -7.19 -17.07 18.86
CA LEU A 387 -7.97 -17.05 20.11
C LEU A 387 -8.34 -18.46 20.63
N GLY A 388 -7.98 -19.54 19.94
CA GLY A 388 -8.28 -20.91 20.37
C GLY A 388 -9.72 -21.36 20.16
N LEU A 389 -10.53 -20.61 19.39
CA LEU A 389 -11.93 -20.92 19.11
C LEU A 389 -12.10 -22.05 18.09
N VAL A 390 -11.12 -22.23 17.23
CA VAL A 390 -11.01 -23.29 16.23
C VAL A 390 -9.53 -23.64 16.03
N ASP A 391 -9.24 -24.83 15.51
CA ASP A 391 -7.86 -25.13 15.08
C ASP A 391 -7.50 -24.43 13.76
N SER A 392 -6.20 -24.37 13.43
CA SER A 392 -5.72 -23.62 12.27
C SER A 392 -6.16 -24.24 10.94
N ASP A 393 -6.29 -25.56 10.85
CA ASP A 393 -6.77 -26.26 9.65
C ASP A 393 -8.26 -26.01 9.43
N GLN A 394 -9.06 -26.06 10.48
CA GLN A 394 -10.48 -25.70 10.40
C GLN A 394 -10.68 -24.25 10.00
N ALA A 395 -9.88 -23.32 10.57
CA ALA A 395 -9.91 -21.91 10.22
C ALA A 395 -9.61 -21.69 8.72
N LEU A 396 -8.58 -22.36 8.19
CA LEU A 396 -8.20 -22.29 6.79
C LEU A 396 -9.31 -22.82 5.86
N GLN A 397 -9.88 -23.99 6.17
CA GLN A 397 -10.96 -24.60 5.38
C GLN A 397 -12.23 -23.74 5.41
N GLN A 398 -12.55 -23.18 6.57
CA GLN A 398 -13.69 -22.27 6.69
C GLN A 398 -13.49 -20.98 5.89
N ALA A 399 -12.29 -20.41 5.92
CA ALA A 399 -11.95 -19.24 5.10
C ALA A 399 -12.13 -19.55 3.60
N ALA A 400 -11.65 -20.71 3.13
CA ALA A 400 -11.81 -21.12 1.74
C ALA A 400 -13.27 -21.34 1.34
N SER A 401 -14.05 -21.98 2.20
CA SER A 401 -15.49 -22.17 1.99
C SER A 401 -16.26 -20.85 1.94
N ASP A 402 -15.99 -19.93 2.88
CA ASP A 402 -16.64 -18.62 2.94
C ASP A 402 -16.31 -17.77 1.70
N TRP A 403 -15.05 -17.79 1.27
CA TRP A 403 -14.65 -17.11 0.03
C TRP A 403 -15.32 -17.73 -1.20
N ASN A 404 -15.30 -19.04 -1.35
CA ASN A 404 -15.90 -19.71 -2.51
C ASN A 404 -17.41 -19.47 -2.61
N ARG A 405 -18.11 -19.40 -1.46
CA ARG A 405 -19.53 -19.02 -1.41
C ARG A 405 -19.74 -17.58 -1.87
N TYR A 406 -18.92 -16.65 -1.39
CA TYR A 406 -18.95 -15.26 -1.83
C TYR A 406 -18.66 -15.14 -3.32
N ALA A 407 -17.60 -15.79 -3.81
CA ALA A 407 -17.21 -15.77 -5.21
C ALA A 407 -18.31 -16.31 -6.14
N ALA A 408 -18.95 -17.42 -5.77
CA ALA A 408 -20.06 -18.00 -6.54
C ALA A 408 -21.28 -17.07 -6.63
N SER A 409 -21.54 -16.26 -5.59
CA SER A 409 -22.62 -15.27 -5.63
C SER A 409 -22.29 -14.02 -6.43
N ARG A 410 -21.01 -13.75 -6.69
CA ARG A 410 -20.56 -12.52 -7.32
C ARG A 410 -20.10 -12.71 -8.75
N TRP A 411 -19.53 -13.88 -9.05
CA TRP A 411 -19.05 -14.30 -10.35
C TRP A 411 -19.57 -15.72 -10.62
N PRO A 412 -20.84 -15.84 -11.09
CA PRO A 412 -21.49 -17.13 -11.34
C PRO A 412 -20.83 -17.94 -12.46
#